data_bb6a3dd443e43d9758bdd59498b9cde4
#
_entry.id   bb6a3dd443e43d9758bdd59498b9cde4
#
_cell.length_a   1.000
_cell.length_b   1.000
_cell.length_c   1.000
_cell.angle_alpha   90.00
_cell.angle_beta   90.00
_cell.angle_gamma   90.00
#
_symmetry.space_group_name_H-M   'P 1'
#
loop_
_entity.id
_entity.type
_entity.pdbx_description
1 polymer ?
#
loop_
_entity_poly.entity_id
_entity_poly.type
_entity_poly.pdbx_seq_one_letter_code
_entity_poly.pdbx_strand_id
1 'polypeptide(L)'
;FVMAGAQAIPFGDGAFDLALMLKSLHHVPLALLDPALSEAHRVLRPGGHLYVSEPVYAGALNEMIRLFNDEGEVRAAAQAALDRALASGRWVQAGEARFDTPVRYTDFAEFERRMVNVTFAERHIDEAVRGRLQALFDSHLGPDGVRLVRPMHVRLLRAV
;
A
#
# COMPACT_ATOMS: atom_id res chain seq x y z
N PHE A 1 -15.44 6.87 13.32
CA PHE A 1 -15.26 6.31 11.97
C PHE A 1 -16.43 6.72 11.12
N VAL A 2 -16.17 7.08 9.87
CA VAL A 2 -17.18 7.44 8.86
C VAL A 2 -17.00 6.48 7.68
N MET A 3 -18.11 5.92 7.19
CA MET A 3 -18.09 5.08 5.99
C MET A 3 -18.12 5.99 4.76
N ALA A 4 -16.97 6.12 4.09
CA ALA A 4 -16.82 6.92 2.87
C ALA A 4 -15.69 6.39 2.00
N GLY A 5 -15.78 6.61 0.69
CA GLY A 5 -14.64 6.39 -0.21
C GLY A 5 -13.68 7.58 -0.20
N ALA A 6 -12.41 7.33 -0.50
CA ALA A 6 -11.39 8.38 -0.54
C ALA A 6 -11.69 9.48 -1.57
N GLN A 7 -12.51 9.19 -2.58
CA GLN A 7 -12.95 10.14 -3.61
C GLN A 7 -14.14 11.03 -3.19
N ALA A 8 -14.71 10.80 -1.99
CA ALA A 8 -15.88 11.56 -1.49
C ALA A 8 -15.83 11.58 0.05
N ILE A 9 -14.99 12.43 0.60
CA ILE A 9 -14.77 12.55 2.05
C ILE A 9 -15.83 13.49 2.64
N PRO A 10 -16.68 13.05 3.60
CA PRO A 10 -17.84 13.82 4.07
C PRO A 10 -17.45 14.88 5.11
N PHE A 11 -16.47 15.71 4.76
CA PHE A 11 -16.02 16.87 5.55
C PHE A 11 -15.87 18.09 4.64
N GLY A 12 -15.95 19.27 5.23
CA GLY A 12 -15.79 20.55 4.51
C GLY A 12 -14.35 20.76 4.03
N ASP A 13 -14.18 21.76 3.17
CA ASP A 13 -12.89 22.20 2.66
C ASP A 13 -12.01 22.67 3.82
N GLY A 14 -10.72 22.31 3.77
CA GLY A 14 -9.74 22.76 4.76
C GLY A 14 -9.98 22.26 6.19
N ALA A 15 -10.72 21.16 6.36
CA ALA A 15 -11.09 20.63 7.68
C ALA A 15 -9.91 19.99 8.45
N PHE A 16 -8.82 19.65 7.77
CA PHE A 16 -7.72 18.89 8.35
C PHE A 16 -6.35 19.51 8.09
N ASP A 17 -5.43 19.27 9.01
CA ASP A 17 -4.00 19.61 8.88
C ASP A 17 -3.20 18.51 8.20
N LEU A 18 -3.64 17.25 8.37
CA LEU A 18 -2.93 16.06 7.93
C LEU A 18 -3.93 15.00 7.47
N ALA A 19 -3.65 14.41 6.33
CA ALA A 19 -4.29 13.19 5.84
C ALA A 19 -3.25 12.07 5.72
N LEU A 20 -3.65 10.84 6.01
CA LEU A 20 -2.79 9.66 5.97
C LEU A 20 -3.36 8.60 5.04
N MET A 21 -2.54 8.10 4.13
CA MET A 21 -2.80 6.91 3.32
C MET A 21 -1.72 5.86 3.61
N LEU A 22 -2.05 4.90 4.47
CA LEU A 22 -1.10 3.88 4.94
C LEU A 22 -1.38 2.55 4.25
N LYS A 23 -0.63 2.22 3.21
CA LYS A 23 -0.83 1.02 2.37
C LYS A 23 -2.26 0.93 1.85
N SER A 24 -2.80 2.04 1.38
CA SER A 24 -4.22 2.15 1.04
C SER A 24 -4.51 2.85 -0.28
N LEU A 25 -3.60 3.66 -0.80
CA LEU A 25 -3.81 4.35 -2.08
C LEU A 25 -3.96 3.34 -3.23
N HIS A 26 -3.13 2.29 -3.28
CA HIS A 26 -3.22 1.24 -4.30
C HIS A 26 -4.50 0.39 -4.22
N HIS A 27 -5.30 0.50 -3.14
CA HIS A 27 -6.62 -0.13 -3.03
C HIS A 27 -7.75 0.76 -3.57
N VAL A 28 -7.48 2.02 -3.88
CA VAL A 28 -8.45 2.89 -4.55
C VAL A 28 -8.62 2.39 -6.00
N PRO A 29 -9.87 2.22 -6.50
CA PRO A 29 -10.09 1.86 -7.89
C PRO A 29 -9.31 2.77 -8.85
N LEU A 30 -8.71 2.20 -9.90
CA LEU A 30 -7.81 2.93 -10.81
C LEU A 30 -8.42 4.25 -11.33
N ALA A 31 -9.69 4.23 -11.72
CA ALA A 31 -10.41 5.41 -12.21
C ALA A 31 -10.66 6.48 -11.13
N LEU A 32 -10.48 6.15 -9.86
CA LEU A 32 -10.76 7.04 -8.72
C LEU A 32 -9.48 7.54 -8.02
N LEU A 33 -8.29 7.16 -8.49
CA LEU A 33 -7.02 7.61 -7.89
C LEU A 33 -6.87 9.14 -7.92
N ASP A 34 -7.04 9.76 -9.08
CA ASP A 34 -6.94 11.22 -9.22
C ASP A 34 -8.09 11.95 -8.47
N PRO A 35 -9.37 11.52 -8.54
CA PRO A 35 -10.42 12.01 -7.66
C PRO A 35 -10.09 11.90 -6.17
N ALA A 36 -9.53 10.78 -5.71
CA ALA A 36 -9.17 10.60 -4.29
C ALA A 36 -8.08 11.58 -3.84
N LEU A 37 -7.05 11.79 -4.66
CA LEU A 37 -6.00 12.77 -4.36
C LEU A 37 -6.51 14.22 -4.43
N SER A 38 -7.49 14.49 -5.31
CA SER A 38 -8.16 15.79 -5.38
C SER A 38 -9.00 16.05 -4.14
N GLU A 39 -9.70 15.03 -3.66
CA GLU A 39 -10.54 15.12 -2.46
C GLU A 39 -9.67 15.24 -1.19
N ALA A 40 -8.56 14.51 -1.12
CA ALA A 40 -7.58 14.69 -0.04
C ALA A 40 -7.04 16.13 0.00
N HIS A 41 -6.80 16.74 -1.17
CA HIS A 41 -6.40 18.15 -1.26
C HIS A 41 -7.50 19.08 -0.75
N ARG A 42 -8.75 18.85 -1.16
CA ARG A 42 -9.90 19.71 -0.78
C ARG A 42 -10.09 19.76 0.73
N VAL A 43 -10.00 18.62 1.40
CA VAL A 43 -10.24 18.55 2.86
C VAL A 43 -9.06 19.02 3.69
N LEU A 44 -7.86 19.15 3.10
CA LEU A 44 -6.71 19.73 3.76
C LEU A 44 -6.72 21.26 3.65
N ARG A 45 -6.38 21.95 4.74
CA ARG A 45 -6.16 23.38 4.70
C ARG A 45 -4.97 23.73 3.79
N PRO A 46 -4.87 24.95 3.26
CA PRO A 46 -3.65 25.41 2.62
C PRO A 46 -2.42 25.20 3.52
N GLY A 47 -1.39 24.58 2.98
CA GLY A 47 -0.21 24.16 3.73
C GLY A 47 -0.36 22.87 4.54
N GLY A 48 -1.54 22.25 4.55
CA GLY A 48 -1.76 20.92 5.14
C GLY A 48 -1.01 19.83 4.39
N HIS A 49 -0.86 18.66 4.99
CA HIS A 49 -0.02 17.59 4.45
C HIS A 49 -0.79 16.31 4.17
N LEU A 50 -0.44 15.65 3.08
CA LEU A 50 -0.83 14.27 2.78
C LEU A 50 0.40 13.36 2.91
N TYR A 51 0.36 12.43 3.85
CA TYR A 51 1.37 11.40 4.02
C TYR A 51 0.90 10.12 3.33
N VAL A 52 1.65 9.65 2.35
CA VAL A 52 1.36 8.40 1.64
C VAL A 52 2.50 7.42 1.86
N SER A 53 2.19 6.24 2.40
CA SER A 53 3.14 5.16 2.60
C SER A 53 2.65 3.92 1.86
N GLU A 54 3.40 3.50 0.83
CA GLU A 54 3.05 2.39 -0.04
C GLU A 54 4.14 1.31 -0.07
N PRO A 55 3.77 0.03 -0.12
CA PRO A 55 4.76 -1.03 -0.31
C PRO A 55 5.32 -0.99 -1.73
N VAL A 56 6.62 -1.17 -1.83
CA VAL A 56 7.31 -1.28 -3.13
C VAL A 56 7.06 -2.68 -3.71
N TYR A 57 6.84 -2.76 -5.02
CA TYR A 57 6.67 -4.03 -5.74
C TYR A 57 8.04 -4.69 -5.99
N ALA A 58 8.68 -5.16 -4.92
CA ALA A 58 10.00 -5.78 -4.96
C ALA A 58 10.26 -6.65 -3.71
N GLY A 59 11.26 -7.53 -3.82
CA GLY A 59 11.77 -8.34 -2.72
C GLY A 59 11.05 -9.67 -2.52
N ALA A 60 11.66 -10.58 -1.75
CA ALA A 60 11.22 -11.96 -1.59
C ALA A 60 9.79 -12.10 -1.05
N LEU A 61 9.38 -11.22 -0.12
CA LEU A 61 7.99 -11.21 0.36
C LEU A 61 7.01 -10.90 -0.78
N ASN A 62 7.36 -9.95 -1.66
CA ASN A 62 6.52 -9.60 -2.81
C ASN A 62 6.45 -10.75 -3.82
N GLU A 63 7.56 -11.45 -4.06
CA GLU A 63 7.61 -12.64 -4.92
C GLU A 63 6.66 -13.76 -4.44
N MET A 64 6.50 -13.90 -3.13
CA MET A 64 5.53 -14.83 -2.54
C MET A 64 4.10 -14.34 -2.73
N ILE A 65 3.84 -13.06 -2.39
CA ILE A 65 2.49 -12.50 -2.41
C ILE A 65 1.92 -12.47 -3.83
N ARG A 66 2.71 -12.13 -4.85
CA ARG A 66 2.24 -12.05 -6.22
C ARG A 66 1.75 -13.39 -6.81
N LEU A 67 2.08 -14.52 -6.19
CA LEU A 67 1.56 -15.82 -6.63
C LEU A 67 0.06 -15.97 -6.40
N PHE A 68 -0.53 -15.22 -5.48
CA PHE A 68 -1.95 -15.28 -5.14
C PHE A 68 -2.63 -13.91 -5.07
N ASN A 69 -1.87 -12.83 -5.06
CA ASN A 69 -2.36 -11.46 -5.02
C ASN A 69 -1.36 -10.52 -5.70
N ASP A 70 -1.39 -10.50 -7.04
CA ASP A 70 -0.49 -9.64 -7.81
C ASP A 70 -1.03 -8.20 -7.84
N GLU A 71 -0.35 -7.30 -7.13
CA GLU A 71 -0.69 -5.89 -7.03
C GLU A 71 0.24 -4.98 -7.86
N GLY A 72 1.00 -5.55 -8.81
CA GLY A 72 1.98 -4.80 -9.60
C GLY A 72 1.37 -3.61 -10.33
N GLU A 73 0.26 -3.82 -11.02
CA GLU A 73 -0.45 -2.77 -11.77
C GLU A 73 -0.99 -1.67 -10.85
N VAL A 74 -1.73 -2.05 -9.80
CA VAL A 74 -2.37 -1.06 -8.91
C VAL A 74 -1.35 -0.25 -8.12
N ARG A 75 -0.21 -0.84 -7.73
CA ARG A 75 0.87 -0.11 -7.06
C ARG A 75 1.58 0.86 -8.01
N ALA A 76 1.83 0.44 -9.26
CA ALA A 76 2.39 1.34 -10.28
C ALA A 76 1.45 2.51 -10.58
N ALA A 77 0.16 2.23 -10.71
CA ALA A 77 -0.86 3.25 -10.95
C ALA A 77 -0.97 4.25 -9.79
N ALA A 78 -0.87 3.79 -8.54
CA ALA A 78 -0.87 4.66 -7.36
C ALA A 78 0.33 5.63 -7.37
N GLN A 79 1.53 5.15 -7.69
CA GLN A 79 2.71 6.02 -7.82
C GLN A 79 2.56 7.03 -8.98
N ALA A 80 2.06 6.58 -10.13
CA ALA A 80 1.81 7.47 -11.27
C ALA A 80 0.75 8.55 -10.95
N ALA A 81 -0.26 8.23 -10.14
CA ALA A 81 -1.24 9.21 -9.67
C ALA A 81 -0.61 10.28 -8.76
N LEU A 82 0.30 9.90 -7.87
CA LEU A 82 1.06 10.85 -7.05
C LEU A 82 1.95 11.76 -7.92
N ASP A 83 2.57 11.21 -8.97
CA ASP A 83 3.37 12.02 -9.91
C ASP A 83 2.49 13.02 -10.67
N ARG A 84 1.30 12.62 -11.14
CA ARG A 84 0.33 13.54 -11.75
C ARG A 84 -0.15 14.60 -10.77
N ALA A 85 -0.42 14.23 -9.52
CA ALA A 85 -0.82 15.16 -8.48
C ALA A 85 0.24 16.24 -8.26
N LEU A 86 1.51 15.89 -8.18
CA LEU A 86 2.63 16.84 -8.10
C LEU A 86 2.73 17.71 -9.36
N ALA A 87 2.63 17.10 -10.54
CA ALA A 87 2.69 17.83 -11.81
C ALA A 87 1.54 18.85 -11.98
N SER A 88 0.43 18.67 -11.27
CA SER A 88 -0.72 19.61 -11.31
C SER A 88 -0.41 20.97 -10.68
N GLY A 89 0.68 21.10 -9.92
CA GLY A 89 1.04 22.30 -9.18
C GLY A 89 0.22 22.54 -7.90
N ARG A 90 -0.80 21.71 -7.62
CA ARG A 90 -1.59 21.81 -6.37
C ARG A 90 -0.87 21.21 -5.16
N TRP A 91 0.15 20.45 -5.41
CA TRP A 91 0.96 19.78 -4.39
C TRP A 91 2.43 20.09 -4.58
N VAL A 92 3.15 20.19 -3.46
CA VAL A 92 4.61 20.24 -3.43
C VAL A 92 5.11 19.03 -2.64
N GLN A 93 6.12 18.34 -3.14
CA GLN A 93 6.76 17.26 -2.38
C GLN A 93 7.56 17.86 -1.22
N ALA A 94 7.07 17.68 -0.01
CA ALA A 94 7.67 18.16 1.22
C ALA A 94 8.70 17.19 1.81
N GLY A 95 8.60 15.90 1.43
CA GLY A 95 9.56 14.88 1.86
C GLY A 95 9.36 13.56 1.13
N GLU A 96 10.40 12.74 1.14
CA GLU A 96 10.39 11.39 0.59
C GLU A 96 11.32 10.51 1.43
N ALA A 97 10.90 9.28 1.68
CA ALA A 97 11.73 8.29 2.38
C ALA A 97 11.48 6.88 1.84
N ARG A 98 12.50 6.05 1.92
CA ARG A 98 12.42 4.61 1.66
C ARG A 98 12.99 3.88 2.86
N PHE A 99 12.32 2.84 3.31
CA PHE A 99 12.79 2.02 4.42
C PHE A 99 12.25 0.60 4.31
N ASP A 100 12.92 -0.33 4.97
CA ASP A 100 12.53 -1.71 5.05
C ASP A 100 11.76 -1.99 6.34
N THR A 101 10.56 -2.56 6.22
CA THR A 101 9.80 -3.06 7.36
C THR A 101 10.13 -4.54 7.55
N PRO A 102 10.76 -4.96 8.66
CA PRO A 102 11.03 -6.37 8.92
C PRO A 102 9.72 -7.14 9.12
N VAL A 103 9.66 -8.33 8.54
CA VAL A 103 8.55 -9.27 8.68
C VAL A 103 9.12 -10.63 9.05
N ARG A 104 8.47 -11.29 10.00
CA ARG A 104 8.87 -12.62 10.45
C ARG A 104 7.67 -13.56 10.47
N TYR A 105 7.93 -14.80 10.09
CA TYR A 105 7.01 -15.94 10.19
C TYR A 105 7.76 -17.11 10.81
N THR A 106 7.15 -17.77 11.80
CA THR A 106 7.75 -18.93 12.45
C THR A 106 7.75 -20.16 11.53
N ASP A 107 6.69 -20.30 10.75
CA ASP A 107 6.47 -21.40 9.83
C ASP A 107 5.52 -20.98 8.68
N PHE A 108 5.33 -21.89 7.73
CA PHE A 108 4.46 -21.65 6.59
C PHE A 108 2.98 -21.51 6.98
N ALA A 109 2.54 -22.22 8.02
CA ALA A 109 1.15 -22.13 8.49
C ALA A 109 0.84 -20.72 9.04
N GLU A 110 1.79 -20.10 9.74
CA GLU A 110 1.65 -18.71 10.16
C GLU A 110 1.61 -17.76 8.95
N PHE A 111 2.45 -17.99 7.94
CA PHE A 111 2.44 -17.20 6.71
C PHE A 111 1.07 -17.31 6.01
N GLU A 112 0.55 -18.54 5.81
CA GLU A 112 -0.77 -18.77 5.20
C GLU A 112 -1.86 -18.03 5.97
N ARG A 113 -1.91 -18.19 7.28
CA ARG A 113 -2.92 -17.56 8.13
C ARG A 113 -2.89 -16.04 8.03
N ARG A 114 -1.71 -15.41 8.00
CA ARG A 114 -1.54 -13.97 8.02
C ARG A 114 -1.60 -13.30 6.64
N MET A 115 -1.32 -14.05 5.57
CA MET A 115 -1.17 -13.49 4.24
C MET A 115 -2.17 -14.04 3.23
N VAL A 116 -2.57 -15.30 3.33
CA VAL A 116 -3.53 -15.94 2.42
C VAL A 116 -4.92 -15.96 3.03
N ASN A 117 -5.07 -16.55 4.22
CA ASN A 117 -6.35 -16.77 4.88
C ASN A 117 -6.78 -15.55 5.73
N VAL A 118 -6.82 -14.37 5.09
CA VAL A 118 -7.21 -13.14 5.78
C VAL A 118 -8.74 -13.00 5.80
N THR A 119 -9.28 -12.40 6.86
CA THR A 119 -10.74 -12.29 7.08
C THR A 119 -11.43 -11.26 6.20
N PHE A 120 -10.69 -10.37 5.55
CA PHE A 120 -11.21 -9.26 4.75
C PHE A 120 -11.10 -9.48 3.23
N ALA A 121 -10.59 -10.63 2.79
CA ALA A 121 -10.51 -10.99 1.37
C ALA A 121 -10.62 -12.51 1.22
N GLU A 122 -11.51 -12.96 0.34
CA GLU A 122 -11.55 -14.35 -0.09
C GLU A 122 -10.45 -14.60 -1.11
N ARG A 123 -9.44 -15.37 -0.70
CA ARG A 123 -8.32 -15.77 -1.55
C ARG A 123 -8.31 -17.29 -1.64
N HIS A 124 -8.67 -17.79 -2.79
CA HIS A 124 -8.63 -19.22 -3.07
C HIS A 124 -7.36 -19.51 -3.87
N ILE A 125 -6.43 -20.24 -3.26
CA ILE A 125 -5.24 -20.74 -3.96
C ILE A 125 -5.41 -22.24 -4.19
N ASP A 126 -5.09 -22.69 -5.42
CA ASP A 126 -5.05 -24.10 -5.73
C ASP A 126 -3.80 -24.79 -5.14
N GLU A 127 -3.82 -26.11 -5.16
CA GLU A 127 -2.72 -26.94 -4.63
C GLU A 127 -1.38 -26.64 -5.33
N ALA A 128 -1.38 -26.33 -6.62
CA ALA A 128 -0.18 -26.03 -7.39
C ALA A 128 0.41 -24.68 -6.98
N VAL A 129 -0.41 -23.66 -6.79
CA VAL A 129 0.01 -22.35 -6.27
C VAL A 129 0.51 -22.49 -4.84
N ARG A 130 -0.21 -23.26 -4.00
CA ARG A 130 0.19 -23.51 -2.61
C ARG A 130 1.55 -24.20 -2.55
N GLY A 131 1.78 -25.23 -3.36
CA GLY A 131 3.05 -25.94 -3.42
C GLY A 131 4.22 -25.04 -3.84
N ARG A 132 4.03 -24.18 -4.85
CA ARG A 132 5.05 -23.19 -5.26
C ARG A 132 5.33 -22.18 -4.15
N LEU A 133 4.30 -21.71 -3.47
CA LEU A 133 4.40 -20.76 -2.37
C LEU A 133 5.17 -21.38 -1.20
N GLN A 134 4.86 -22.63 -0.83
CA GLN A 134 5.57 -23.40 0.19
C GLN A 134 7.06 -23.54 -0.17
N ALA A 135 7.38 -23.98 -1.39
CA ALA A 135 8.75 -24.16 -1.82
C ALA A 135 9.56 -22.85 -1.77
N LEU A 136 8.92 -21.72 -2.18
CA LEU A 136 9.54 -20.41 -2.11
C LEU A 136 9.73 -19.96 -0.65
N PHE A 137 8.77 -20.20 0.23
CA PHE A 137 8.89 -19.94 1.66
C PHE A 137 10.04 -20.75 2.29
N ASP A 138 10.11 -22.03 2.01
CA ASP A 138 11.13 -22.95 2.56
C ASP A 138 12.54 -22.58 2.10
N SER A 139 12.70 -21.99 0.91
CA SER A 139 14.00 -21.49 0.44
C SER A 139 14.57 -20.34 1.28
N HIS A 140 13.75 -19.70 2.08
CA HIS A 140 14.14 -18.64 3.02
C HIS A 140 14.12 -19.08 4.50
N LEU A 141 13.87 -20.37 4.76
CA LEU A 141 13.75 -20.88 6.12
C LEU A 141 15.12 -20.91 6.81
N GLY A 142 15.20 -20.24 7.93
CA GLY A 142 16.37 -20.26 8.84
C GLY A 142 16.03 -20.92 10.18
N PRO A 143 16.99 -20.97 11.11
CA PRO A 143 16.81 -21.63 12.42
C PRO A 143 15.61 -21.09 13.23
N ASP A 144 15.29 -19.83 13.04
CA ASP A 144 14.22 -19.13 13.78
C ASP A 144 13.00 -18.82 12.91
N GLY A 145 12.78 -19.53 11.82
CA GLY A 145 11.75 -19.25 10.82
C GLY A 145 12.24 -18.39 9.67
N VAL A 146 11.31 -17.78 8.95
CA VAL A 146 11.60 -16.93 7.79
C VAL A 146 11.63 -15.48 8.21
N ARG A 147 12.70 -14.76 7.86
CA ARG A 147 12.87 -13.33 8.05
C ARG A 147 12.96 -12.64 6.71
N LEU A 148 12.01 -11.76 6.43
CA LEU A 148 11.91 -11.01 5.20
C LEU A 148 11.82 -9.51 5.50
N VAL A 149 11.89 -8.71 4.45
CA VAL A 149 11.61 -7.27 4.53
C VAL A 149 10.49 -6.92 3.56
N ARG A 150 9.71 -5.93 3.94
CA ARG A 150 8.76 -5.25 3.06
C ARG A 150 9.32 -3.86 2.79
N PRO A 151 9.87 -3.61 1.60
CA PRO A 151 10.32 -2.27 1.24
C PRO A 151 9.13 -1.32 1.17
N MET A 152 9.27 -0.15 1.76
CA MET A 152 8.27 0.89 1.81
C MET A 152 8.77 2.15 1.12
N HIS A 153 7.87 2.84 0.41
CA HIS A 153 8.09 4.15 -0.16
C HIS A 153 7.10 5.13 0.46
N VAL A 154 7.64 6.17 1.08
CA VAL A 154 6.85 7.23 1.71
C VAL A 154 7.03 8.51 0.92
N ARG A 155 5.92 9.19 0.66
CA ARG A 155 5.89 10.53 0.06
C ARG A 155 5.03 11.44 0.95
N LEU A 156 5.61 12.57 1.34
CA LEU A 156 4.91 13.63 2.07
C LEU A 156 4.64 14.77 1.09
N LEU A 157 3.39 15.04 0.82
CA LEU A 157 2.93 16.11 -0.07
C LEU A 157 2.33 17.24 0.78
N ARG A 158 2.63 18.49 0.42
CA ARG A 158 2.02 19.68 1.03
C ARG A 158 1.06 20.32 0.05
N ALA A 159 -0.16 20.60 0.49
CA ALA A 159 -1.17 21.33 -0.29
C ALA A 159 -0.74 22.80 -0.49
N VAL A 160 -0.91 23.31 -1.71
CA VAL A 160 -0.59 24.69 -2.11
C VAL A 160 -1.88 25.50 -2.22
#